data_f8726e4728ece6e9a76fe428a5196fe9
#
_entry.id   f8726e4728ece6e9a76fe428a5196fe9
#
_cell.length_a   1.000
_cell.length_b   1.000
_cell.length_c   1.000
_cell.angle_alpha   90.00
_cell.angle_beta   90.00
_cell.angle_gamma   90.00
#
_symmetry.space_group_name_H-M   'P 1'
#
loop_
_entity.id
_entity.type
_entity.pdbx_description
1 polymer ?
#
loop_
_entity_poly.entity_id
_entity_poly.type
_entity_poly.pdbx_seq_one_letter_code
_entity_poly.pdbx_strand_id
1 'polypeptide(L)'
;RGRGDGGGAEETDDRLQDVQFIVLDEVHYIGDKDRGSVWEESIIYAPKDIQLVCLSATIANVEELVSWMGDVQGPTVAVSSSERPVPLTFLWARDGGGDRGVQVVPLQGPSGGLNPEAREPPPSEHRARGRTAPSEGGSFDAMLDDFGLVPEPQRFAAPPLDQVVENLRRRSLFPCIYFIFRRAGCDQAAKAAAKRYASEPIVSAEEREHLRAALEELREVQADAVRGDLEKAFLQGFASHHAGNLPGWKALVERCFQAGWIKVVFATDTLAAGINMPARSTVVSELSRLRSRRKRTLMAHNELLQMAGRAGRRGFDTTGTCVLLATPNVRVEQVWSILRRGPEPVDSQFAIGYGMALNLLERRSMREAQRLIQRSFLNYQSMAGPDSGESGEDEQ
;
A
#
# COMPACT_ATOMS: atom_id res chain seq x y z
N ARG A 1 41.75 2.19 -49.61
CA ARG A 1 41.86 3.32 -48.65
C ARG A 1 40.79 3.11 -47.60
N GLY A 2 41.24 2.76 -46.39
CA GLY A 2 40.41 2.38 -45.27
C GLY A 2 39.51 3.52 -44.80
N ARG A 3 38.27 3.17 -44.50
CA ARG A 3 37.40 3.97 -43.67
C ARG A 3 37.51 3.43 -42.25
N GLY A 4 38.01 4.25 -41.38
CA GLY A 4 38.13 3.97 -39.98
C GLY A 4 36.74 3.73 -39.34
N ASP A 5 36.71 2.71 -38.50
CA ASP A 5 35.65 2.44 -37.55
C ASP A 5 35.64 3.59 -36.55
N GLY A 6 34.71 4.51 -36.74
CA GLY A 6 34.39 5.55 -35.74
C GLY A 6 33.61 4.89 -34.63
N GLY A 7 34.28 4.58 -33.54
CA GLY A 7 33.60 4.33 -32.27
C GLY A 7 32.71 5.54 -31.92
N GLY A 8 31.42 5.37 -32.02
CA GLY A 8 30.48 6.37 -31.55
C GLY A 8 30.69 6.58 -30.06
N ALA A 9 31.25 7.73 -29.67
CA ALA A 9 31.19 8.19 -28.31
C ALA A 9 29.72 8.25 -27.94
N GLU A 10 29.31 7.59 -26.85
CA GLU A 10 28.02 7.82 -26.23
C GLU A 10 27.94 9.33 -25.91
N GLU A 11 27.04 10.03 -26.61
CA GLU A 11 26.74 11.42 -26.25
C GLU A 11 26.24 11.42 -24.81
N THR A 12 27.12 11.72 -23.88
CA THR A 12 26.74 11.99 -22.48
C THR A 12 25.88 13.23 -22.47
N ASP A 13 24.67 13.12 -21.94
CA ASP A 13 23.77 14.28 -21.75
C ASP A 13 24.49 15.28 -20.85
N ASP A 14 24.88 16.44 -21.40
CA ASP A 14 25.59 17.51 -20.68
C ASP A 14 24.93 17.90 -19.35
N ARG A 15 23.63 17.60 -19.17
CA ARG A 15 22.89 17.85 -17.94
C ARG A 15 23.28 16.95 -16.77
N LEU A 16 23.98 15.84 -17.01
CA LEU A 16 24.40 14.90 -15.98
C LEU A 16 25.90 14.98 -15.65
N GLN A 17 26.65 15.89 -16.22
CA GLN A 17 28.11 15.98 -16.04
C GLN A 17 28.55 16.15 -14.58
N ASP A 18 27.74 16.87 -13.77
CA ASP A 18 28.03 17.11 -12.36
C ASP A 18 27.31 16.11 -11.40
N VAL A 19 26.62 15.09 -11.95
CA VAL A 19 25.86 14.13 -11.16
C VAL A 19 26.77 12.96 -10.80
N GLN A 20 26.98 12.71 -9.51
CA GLN A 20 27.75 11.58 -9.00
C GLN A 20 26.88 10.40 -8.57
N PHE A 21 25.63 10.67 -8.15
CA PHE A 21 24.72 9.67 -7.67
C PHE A 21 23.33 9.87 -8.25
N ILE A 22 22.68 8.76 -8.63
CA ILE A 22 21.26 8.71 -8.94
C ILE A 22 20.59 7.83 -7.89
N VAL A 23 19.65 8.40 -7.13
CA VAL A 23 18.86 7.66 -6.14
C VAL A 23 17.52 7.29 -6.74
N LEU A 24 17.26 5.99 -6.88
CA LEU A 24 15.98 5.42 -7.32
C LEU A 24 15.23 4.91 -6.10
N ASP A 25 14.27 5.68 -5.62
CA ASP A 25 13.42 5.28 -4.50
C ASP A 25 12.29 4.37 -4.98
N GLU A 26 11.90 3.39 -4.14
CA GLU A 26 10.84 2.41 -4.44
C GLU A 26 11.10 1.60 -5.73
N VAL A 27 12.34 1.13 -5.94
CA VAL A 27 12.71 0.41 -7.18
C VAL A 27 11.88 -0.86 -7.44
N HIS A 28 11.20 -1.41 -6.42
CA HIS A 28 10.25 -2.51 -6.60
C HIS A 28 9.06 -2.17 -7.51
N TYR A 29 8.84 -0.89 -7.84
CA TYR A 29 7.89 -0.48 -8.87
C TYR A 29 8.27 -0.92 -10.29
N ILE A 30 9.41 -1.54 -10.50
CA ILE A 30 9.69 -2.31 -11.72
C ILE A 30 8.54 -3.31 -12.00
N GLY A 31 7.94 -3.89 -10.96
CA GLY A 31 6.75 -4.75 -11.05
C GLY A 31 5.40 -4.02 -11.22
N ASP A 32 5.37 -2.70 -11.34
CA ASP A 32 4.15 -1.91 -11.52
C ASP A 32 3.76 -1.85 -13.00
N LYS A 33 2.52 -2.20 -13.34
CA LYS A 33 2.03 -2.30 -14.72
C LYS A 33 2.05 -0.99 -15.50
N ASP A 34 1.92 0.13 -14.80
CA ASP A 34 1.81 1.46 -15.43
C ASP A 34 3.15 2.19 -15.45
N ARG A 35 4.06 1.87 -14.53
CA ARG A 35 5.30 2.61 -14.29
C ARG A 35 6.58 1.76 -14.39
N GLY A 36 6.47 0.44 -14.37
CA GLY A 36 7.62 -0.47 -14.29
C GLY A 36 8.67 -0.24 -15.38
N SER A 37 8.23 -0.03 -16.62
CA SER A 37 9.15 0.24 -17.76
C SER A 37 10.04 1.46 -17.53
N VAL A 38 9.52 2.52 -16.87
CA VAL A 38 10.30 3.75 -16.61
C VAL A 38 11.46 3.48 -15.64
N TRP A 39 11.25 2.63 -14.63
CA TRP A 39 12.28 2.25 -13.68
C TRP A 39 13.38 1.42 -14.36
N GLU A 40 13.01 0.45 -15.19
CA GLU A 40 13.98 -0.33 -15.97
C GLU A 40 14.78 0.56 -16.93
N GLU A 41 14.10 1.41 -17.69
CA GLU A 41 14.75 2.38 -18.58
C GLU A 41 15.72 3.27 -17.83
N SER A 42 15.32 3.79 -16.66
CA SER A 42 16.18 4.64 -15.85
C SER A 42 17.48 3.94 -15.42
N ILE A 43 17.38 2.65 -15.08
CA ILE A 43 18.54 1.84 -14.73
C ILE A 43 19.40 1.56 -15.97
N ILE A 44 18.79 1.14 -17.09
CA ILE A 44 19.52 0.76 -18.32
C ILE A 44 20.26 1.96 -18.93
N TYR A 45 19.67 3.16 -18.84
CA TYR A 45 20.22 4.37 -19.44
C TYR A 45 21.12 5.20 -18.52
N ALA A 46 21.16 4.88 -17.23
CA ALA A 46 22.05 5.60 -16.33
C ALA A 46 23.50 5.52 -16.83
N PRO A 47 24.24 6.65 -16.88
CA PRO A 47 25.66 6.64 -17.23
C PRO A 47 26.46 5.76 -16.26
N LYS A 48 27.41 4.98 -16.77
CA LYS A 48 28.17 4.00 -15.96
C LYS A 48 29.14 4.63 -14.96
N ASP A 49 29.47 5.88 -15.14
CA ASP A 49 30.30 6.69 -14.25
C ASP A 49 29.50 7.27 -13.08
N ILE A 50 28.16 7.18 -13.12
CA ILE A 50 27.27 7.62 -12.04
C ILE A 50 26.88 6.41 -11.19
N GLN A 51 27.05 6.54 -9.86
CA GLN A 51 26.67 5.47 -8.94
C GLN A 51 25.15 5.47 -8.73
N LEU A 52 24.52 4.29 -8.93
CA LEU A 52 23.11 4.07 -8.60
C LEU A 52 22.94 3.66 -7.15
N VAL A 53 21.98 4.28 -6.46
CA VAL A 53 21.51 3.90 -5.13
C VAL A 53 20.03 3.57 -5.24
N CYS A 54 19.70 2.28 -5.17
CA CYS A 54 18.33 1.80 -5.29
C CYS A 54 17.75 1.48 -3.92
N LEU A 55 16.64 2.14 -3.55
CA LEU A 55 15.90 1.88 -2.34
C LEU A 55 14.64 1.08 -2.67
N SER A 56 14.35 0.07 -1.87
CA SER A 56 13.21 -0.83 -2.12
C SER A 56 12.53 -1.27 -0.83
N ALA A 57 11.25 -1.57 -0.90
CA ALA A 57 10.63 -2.48 0.05
C ALA A 57 11.26 -3.89 -0.07
N THR A 58 10.99 -4.74 0.90
CA THR A 58 11.46 -6.14 0.85
C THR A 58 10.83 -6.86 -0.35
N ILE A 59 11.66 -7.48 -1.18
CA ILE A 59 11.27 -8.30 -2.33
C ILE A 59 11.85 -9.71 -2.20
N ALA A 60 11.17 -10.72 -2.78
CA ALA A 60 11.60 -12.11 -2.64
C ALA A 60 12.82 -12.44 -3.51
N ASN A 61 12.94 -11.82 -4.69
CA ASN A 61 13.98 -12.10 -5.68
C ASN A 61 15.04 -11.00 -5.76
N VAL A 62 15.49 -10.47 -4.63
CA VAL A 62 16.50 -9.39 -4.57
C VAL A 62 17.80 -9.79 -5.29
N GLU A 63 18.22 -11.05 -5.18
CA GLU A 63 19.44 -11.55 -5.78
C GLU A 63 19.37 -11.57 -7.31
N GLU A 64 18.22 -11.92 -7.87
CA GLU A 64 17.96 -11.86 -9.29
C GLU A 64 18.03 -10.42 -9.81
N LEU A 65 17.38 -9.48 -9.10
CA LEU A 65 17.42 -8.06 -9.44
C LEU A 65 18.85 -7.50 -9.39
N VAL A 66 19.61 -7.84 -8.36
CA VAL A 66 21.02 -7.41 -8.18
C VAL A 66 21.91 -7.98 -9.28
N SER A 67 21.72 -9.24 -9.64
CA SER A 67 22.48 -9.88 -10.73
C SER A 67 22.21 -9.20 -12.07
N TRP A 68 20.93 -8.95 -12.40
CA TRP A 68 20.56 -8.17 -13.58
C TRP A 68 21.18 -6.77 -13.59
N MET A 69 21.10 -6.06 -12.48
CA MET A 69 21.72 -4.72 -12.35
C MET A 69 23.23 -4.78 -12.52
N GLY A 70 23.88 -5.86 -12.03
CA GLY A 70 25.28 -6.14 -12.21
C GLY A 70 25.66 -6.27 -13.68
N ASP A 71 24.86 -6.97 -14.48
CA ASP A 71 25.05 -7.13 -15.92
C ASP A 71 24.84 -5.82 -16.69
N VAL A 72 23.90 -4.99 -16.21
CA VAL A 72 23.53 -3.74 -16.88
C VAL A 72 24.46 -2.59 -16.51
N GLN A 73 24.77 -2.40 -15.22
CA GLN A 73 25.48 -1.23 -14.71
C GLN A 73 26.89 -1.52 -14.18
N GLY A 74 27.17 -2.76 -13.86
CA GLY A 74 28.43 -3.19 -13.24
C GLY A 74 28.25 -3.66 -11.82
N PRO A 75 29.34 -3.89 -11.06
CA PRO A 75 29.27 -4.52 -9.74
C PRO A 75 28.22 -3.91 -8.83
N THR A 76 27.24 -4.70 -8.43
CA THR A 76 26.10 -4.29 -7.61
C THR A 76 26.05 -5.12 -6.32
N VAL A 77 25.71 -4.49 -5.21
CA VAL A 77 25.64 -5.14 -3.89
C VAL A 77 24.27 -4.86 -3.26
N ALA A 78 23.61 -5.92 -2.77
CA ALA A 78 22.43 -5.78 -1.95
C ALA A 78 22.80 -5.55 -0.48
N VAL A 79 22.18 -4.55 0.14
CA VAL A 79 22.21 -4.34 1.58
C VAL A 79 20.80 -4.49 2.10
N SER A 80 20.55 -5.53 2.89
CA SER A 80 19.23 -5.81 3.44
C SER A 80 19.26 -5.87 4.97
N SER A 81 18.18 -5.44 5.61
CA SER A 81 17.95 -5.58 7.03
C SER A 81 16.53 -6.03 7.29
N SER A 82 16.37 -7.05 8.10
CA SER A 82 15.06 -7.53 8.57
C SER A 82 14.62 -6.85 9.87
N GLU A 83 15.51 -6.09 10.53
CA GLU A 83 15.21 -5.43 11.79
C GLU A 83 14.34 -4.20 11.57
N ARG A 84 13.18 -4.21 12.22
CA ARG A 84 12.27 -3.07 12.21
C ARG A 84 12.55 -2.21 13.47
N PRO A 85 12.84 -0.90 13.32
CA PRO A 85 13.15 -0.02 14.46
C PRO A 85 12.01 0.06 15.50
N VAL A 86 10.76 -0.04 15.06
CA VAL A 86 9.57 -0.10 15.93
C VAL A 86 8.80 -1.37 15.57
N PRO A 87 8.73 -2.38 16.45
CA PRO A 87 7.98 -3.61 16.22
C PRO A 87 6.51 -3.34 15.85
N LEU A 88 5.92 -4.17 15.01
CA LEU A 88 4.56 -4.02 14.51
C LEU A 88 3.65 -5.10 15.10
N THR A 89 2.51 -4.68 15.64
CA THR A 89 1.45 -5.56 16.11
C THR A 89 0.22 -5.42 15.24
N PHE A 90 -0.38 -6.56 14.88
CA PHE A 90 -1.63 -6.61 14.12
C PHE A 90 -2.80 -6.93 15.04
N LEU A 91 -3.85 -6.09 14.95
CA LEU A 91 -5.11 -6.30 15.63
C LEU A 91 -6.20 -6.58 14.60
N TRP A 92 -7.15 -7.41 14.97
CA TRP A 92 -8.34 -7.71 14.19
C TRP A 92 -9.54 -7.06 14.84
N ALA A 93 -10.23 -6.19 14.10
CA ALA A 93 -11.42 -5.49 14.57
C ALA A 93 -12.65 -6.00 13.81
N ARG A 94 -13.66 -6.42 14.55
CA ARG A 94 -14.94 -6.91 14.03
C ARG A 94 -16.12 -6.31 14.75
N ASP A 95 -17.27 -6.28 14.10
CA ASP A 95 -18.52 -5.96 14.77
C ASP A 95 -18.90 -7.10 15.75
N GLY A 96 -19.07 -6.76 17.03
CA GLY A 96 -19.45 -7.72 18.06
C GLY A 96 -20.94 -8.10 18.04
N GLY A 97 -21.74 -7.40 17.22
CA GLY A 97 -23.19 -7.57 17.11
C GLY A 97 -23.96 -7.05 18.33
N GLY A 98 -25.04 -6.29 18.07
CA GLY A 98 -25.89 -5.71 19.10
C GLY A 98 -25.14 -4.78 20.07
N ASP A 99 -25.35 -4.94 21.37
CA ASP A 99 -24.81 -4.07 22.42
C ASP A 99 -23.30 -4.26 22.69
N ARG A 100 -22.65 -5.24 22.06
CA ARG A 100 -21.24 -5.56 22.33
C ARG A 100 -20.25 -4.59 21.65
N GLY A 101 -20.71 -3.80 20.70
CA GLY A 101 -19.86 -2.86 19.97
C GLY A 101 -18.71 -3.54 19.19
N VAL A 102 -17.69 -2.77 18.82
CA VAL A 102 -16.52 -3.28 18.09
C VAL A 102 -15.61 -4.07 19.04
N GLN A 103 -15.35 -5.32 18.68
CA GLN A 103 -14.36 -6.17 19.33
C GLN A 103 -13.01 -6.06 18.60
N VAL A 104 -11.96 -5.79 19.35
CA VAL A 104 -10.59 -5.67 18.82
C VAL A 104 -9.69 -6.62 19.59
N VAL A 105 -9.18 -7.63 18.90
CA VAL A 105 -8.33 -8.70 19.45
C VAL A 105 -6.99 -8.76 18.71
N PRO A 106 -5.89 -9.21 19.36
CA PRO A 106 -4.65 -9.51 18.66
C PRO A 106 -4.88 -10.53 17.54
N LEU A 107 -4.28 -10.32 16.39
CA LEU A 107 -4.38 -11.27 15.28
C LEU A 107 -3.50 -12.50 15.53
N GLN A 108 -2.33 -12.29 16.13
CA GLN A 108 -1.43 -13.36 16.54
C GLN A 108 -1.70 -13.77 17.99
N GLY A 109 -1.83 -15.06 18.22
CA GLY A 109 -1.98 -15.63 19.55
C GLY A 109 -0.62 -15.85 20.25
N PRO A 110 -0.64 -16.19 21.55
CA PRO A 110 0.58 -16.40 22.33
C PRO A 110 1.50 -17.50 21.79
N SER A 111 0.95 -18.49 21.09
CA SER A 111 1.70 -19.58 20.45
C SER A 111 2.35 -19.21 19.13
N GLY A 112 2.26 -17.94 18.70
CA GLY A 112 2.77 -17.46 17.41
C GLY A 112 1.88 -17.78 16.20
N GLY A 113 0.78 -18.53 16.39
CA GLY A 113 -0.22 -18.82 15.37
C GLY A 113 -1.33 -17.77 15.29
N LEU A 114 -2.32 -18.01 14.41
CA LEU A 114 -3.54 -17.20 14.38
C LEU A 114 -4.27 -17.32 15.73
N ASN A 115 -4.62 -16.17 16.31
CA ASN A 115 -5.37 -16.13 17.58
C ASN A 115 -6.75 -16.78 17.42
N PRO A 116 -7.10 -17.78 18.23
CA PRO A 116 -8.44 -18.41 18.19
C PRO A 116 -9.58 -17.40 18.42
N GLU A 117 -9.35 -16.34 19.22
CA GLU A 117 -10.34 -15.29 19.46
C GLU A 117 -10.59 -14.41 18.23
N ALA A 118 -9.63 -14.32 17.32
CA ALA A 118 -9.79 -13.60 16.05
C ALA A 118 -10.68 -14.37 15.08
N ARG A 119 -10.80 -15.71 15.25
CA ARG A 119 -11.71 -16.55 14.48
C ARG A 119 -13.15 -16.18 14.80
N GLU A 120 -13.96 -16.30 13.80
CA GLU A 120 -15.39 -16.03 13.94
C GLU A 120 -16.05 -17.18 14.73
N PRO A 121 -16.92 -16.86 15.70
CA PRO A 121 -17.71 -17.90 16.31
C PRO A 121 -18.60 -18.54 15.24
N PRO A 122 -18.88 -19.86 15.32
CA PRO A 122 -19.84 -20.51 14.44
C PRO A 122 -21.18 -19.77 14.51
N PRO A 123 -21.96 -19.71 13.42
CA PRO A 123 -23.23 -19.04 13.41
C PRO A 123 -24.10 -19.60 14.55
N SER A 124 -24.54 -18.73 15.46
CA SER A 124 -25.44 -19.17 16.52
C SER A 124 -26.76 -19.58 15.87
N GLU A 125 -27.34 -20.72 16.29
CA GLU A 125 -28.62 -21.26 15.79
C GLU A 125 -29.78 -20.23 15.83
N HIS A 126 -29.67 -19.15 16.62
CA HIS A 126 -30.64 -18.08 16.69
C HIS A 126 -30.65 -17.12 15.47
N ARG A 127 -29.60 -17.06 14.63
CA ARG A 127 -29.61 -16.26 13.40
C ARG A 127 -30.33 -16.94 12.24
N ALA A 128 -30.56 -18.25 12.31
CA ALA A 128 -31.31 -19.00 11.28
C ALA A 128 -32.82 -18.70 11.28
N ARG A 129 -33.38 -18.14 12.37
CA ARG A 129 -34.82 -17.85 12.51
C ARG A 129 -35.32 -16.53 11.90
N GLY A 130 -34.43 -15.69 11.38
CA GLY A 130 -34.77 -14.42 10.73
C GLY A 130 -34.88 -14.46 9.20
N ARG A 131 -34.65 -15.61 8.56
CA ARG A 131 -34.88 -15.77 7.12
C ARG A 131 -36.36 -16.03 6.86
N THR A 132 -37.11 -15.06 6.38
CA THR A 132 -38.40 -15.25 5.71
C THR A 132 -38.18 -16.23 4.57
N ALA A 133 -39.11 -17.20 4.45
CA ALA A 133 -39.05 -18.25 3.42
C ALA A 133 -38.82 -17.65 2.00
N PRO A 134 -38.02 -18.32 1.15
CA PRO A 134 -37.81 -17.88 -0.22
C PRO A 134 -39.14 -17.91 -0.98
N SER A 135 -39.49 -16.83 -1.66
CA SER A 135 -40.51 -16.82 -2.68
C SER A 135 -40.11 -17.78 -3.81
N GLU A 136 -41.04 -18.58 -4.26
CA GLU A 136 -40.92 -19.55 -5.35
C GLU A 136 -40.40 -18.90 -6.63
N GLY A 137 -39.13 -19.09 -6.92
CA GLY A 137 -38.43 -18.67 -8.11
C GLY A 137 -37.00 -19.15 -8.03
N GLY A 138 -36.76 -20.40 -8.41
CA GLY A 138 -35.45 -21.05 -8.30
C GLY A 138 -34.38 -20.31 -9.10
N SER A 139 -33.48 -19.64 -8.39
CA SER A 139 -32.24 -19.08 -8.94
C SER A 139 -31.21 -20.20 -9.00
N PHE A 140 -30.38 -20.20 -10.05
CA PHE A 140 -29.24 -21.11 -10.23
C PHE A 140 -28.27 -21.11 -9.01
N ASP A 141 -28.22 -20.03 -8.25
CA ASP A 141 -27.45 -19.93 -7.02
C ASP A 141 -28.00 -20.80 -5.87
N ALA A 142 -29.33 -21.03 -5.83
CA ALA A 142 -29.97 -21.92 -4.85
C ALA A 142 -29.65 -23.41 -5.14
N MET A 143 -29.41 -23.74 -6.42
CA MET A 143 -29.06 -25.10 -6.83
C MET A 143 -27.62 -25.47 -6.50
N LEU A 144 -26.70 -24.49 -6.41
CA LEU A 144 -25.31 -24.70 -5.99
C LEU A 144 -25.17 -24.85 -4.47
N ASP A 145 -26.08 -24.27 -3.69
CA ASP A 145 -26.16 -24.42 -2.22
C ASP A 145 -26.56 -25.86 -1.82
N ASP A 146 -27.41 -26.50 -2.61
CA ASP A 146 -27.90 -27.89 -2.33
C ASP A 146 -26.80 -28.92 -2.54
N PHE A 147 -25.75 -28.61 -3.29
CA PHE A 147 -24.60 -29.50 -3.50
C PHE A 147 -23.43 -29.26 -2.54
N GLY A 148 -23.56 -28.35 -1.56
CA GLY A 148 -22.52 -28.13 -0.54
C GLY A 148 -21.19 -27.60 -1.09
N LEU A 149 -21.18 -27.04 -2.31
CA LEU A 149 -19.98 -26.65 -3.04
C LEU A 149 -19.55 -25.20 -2.79
N VAL A 150 -20.36 -24.39 -2.10
CA VAL A 150 -19.99 -23.03 -1.69
C VAL A 150 -20.41 -22.82 -0.24
N PRO A 151 -19.48 -22.83 0.74
CA PRO A 151 -19.79 -22.32 2.06
C PRO A 151 -20.18 -20.84 1.88
N GLU A 152 -21.40 -20.46 2.25
CA GLU A 152 -21.79 -19.03 2.29
C GLU A 152 -20.70 -18.27 3.05
N PRO A 153 -20.08 -17.23 2.46
CA PRO A 153 -19.17 -16.40 3.22
C PRO A 153 -19.98 -15.81 4.36
N GLN A 154 -19.56 -16.06 5.59
CA GLN A 154 -20.19 -15.46 6.77
C GLN A 154 -20.12 -13.94 6.60
N ARG A 155 -21.26 -13.30 6.34
CA ARG A 155 -21.35 -11.87 6.03
C ARG A 155 -21.26 -11.10 7.34
N PHE A 156 -20.04 -10.75 7.76
CA PHE A 156 -19.85 -9.79 8.83
C PHE A 156 -20.05 -8.39 8.28
N ALA A 157 -20.80 -7.57 9.00
CA ALA A 157 -20.80 -6.14 8.75
C ALA A 157 -19.42 -5.58 9.11
N ALA A 158 -18.89 -4.68 8.28
CA ALA A 158 -17.71 -3.92 8.66
C ALA A 158 -17.98 -3.15 9.94
N PRO A 159 -17.04 -3.09 10.90
CA PRO A 159 -17.22 -2.32 12.12
C PRO A 159 -17.56 -0.86 11.79
N PRO A 160 -18.54 -0.22 12.50
CA PRO A 160 -18.86 1.19 12.30
C PRO A 160 -17.66 2.09 12.54
N LEU A 161 -17.44 3.07 11.66
CA LEU A 161 -16.30 3.99 11.69
C LEU A 161 -16.12 4.67 13.05
N ASP A 162 -17.20 5.20 13.59
CA ASP A 162 -17.22 5.93 14.87
C ASP A 162 -16.81 5.04 16.04
N GLN A 163 -17.22 3.78 16.05
CA GLN A 163 -16.82 2.81 17.06
C GLN A 163 -15.35 2.39 16.92
N VAL A 164 -14.83 2.29 15.68
CA VAL A 164 -13.41 2.04 15.46
C VAL A 164 -12.58 3.22 15.96
N VAL A 165 -12.94 4.45 15.60
CA VAL A 165 -12.24 5.66 16.07
C VAL A 165 -12.30 5.79 17.60
N GLU A 166 -13.44 5.48 18.23
CA GLU A 166 -13.56 5.47 19.69
C GLU A 166 -12.67 4.40 20.35
N ASN A 167 -12.56 3.22 19.73
CA ASN A 167 -11.65 2.17 20.20
C ASN A 167 -10.18 2.61 20.12
N LEU A 168 -9.79 3.30 19.04
CA LEU A 168 -8.46 3.87 18.91
C LEU A 168 -8.19 4.92 20.00
N ARG A 169 -9.16 5.80 20.27
CA ARG A 169 -9.07 6.82 21.32
C ARG A 169 -8.85 6.18 22.70
N ARG A 170 -9.69 5.21 23.07
CA ARG A 170 -9.61 4.51 24.37
C ARG A 170 -8.31 3.76 24.58
N ARG A 171 -7.72 3.25 23.49
CA ARG A 171 -6.43 2.55 23.51
C ARG A 171 -5.21 3.47 23.36
N SER A 172 -5.43 4.79 23.30
CA SER A 172 -4.37 5.79 23.07
C SER A 172 -3.56 5.52 21.81
N LEU A 173 -4.23 5.15 20.72
CA LEU A 173 -3.63 4.80 19.43
C LEU A 173 -3.57 5.96 18.42
N PHE A 174 -3.78 7.21 18.88
CA PHE A 174 -3.56 8.40 18.05
C PHE A 174 -2.10 8.88 18.09
N PRO A 175 -1.60 9.52 17.02
CA PRO A 175 -2.25 9.77 15.74
C PRO A 175 -2.37 8.50 14.88
N CYS A 176 -3.41 8.43 14.06
CA CYS A 176 -3.78 7.28 13.24
C CYS A 176 -3.95 7.64 11.76
N ILE A 177 -3.45 6.79 10.86
CA ILE A 177 -3.80 6.81 9.44
C ILE A 177 -4.84 5.72 9.19
N TYR A 178 -6.01 6.14 8.70
CA TYR A 178 -7.13 5.24 8.39
C TYR A 178 -7.25 5.10 6.87
N PHE A 179 -6.85 3.95 6.32
CA PHE A 179 -6.86 3.70 4.88
C PHE A 179 -8.26 3.34 4.39
N ILE A 180 -8.75 4.15 3.42
CA ILE A 180 -10.02 3.97 2.70
C ILE A 180 -9.73 4.11 1.20
N PHE A 181 -10.02 3.07 0.39
CA PHE A 181 -9.58 3.00 -1.01
C PHE A 181 -10.41 3.84 -2.00
N ARG A 182 -11.25 4.75 -1.51
CA ARG A 182 -12.04 5.69 -2.32
C ARG A 182 -11.86 7.12 -1.83
N ARG A 183 -11.50 8.02 -2.73
CA ARG A 183 -11.29 9.45 -2.42
C ARG A 183 -12.51 10.06 -1.71
N ALA A 184 -13.70 9.89 -2.31
CA ALA A 184 -14.95 10.36 -1.70
C ALA A 184 -15.24 9.72 -0.33
N GLY A 185 -14.82 8.46 -0.13
CA GLY A 185 -14.92 7.76 1.15
C GLY A 185 -14.06 8.40 2.24
N CYS A 186 -12.85 8.86 1.90
CA CYS A 186 -11.98 9.59 2.83
C CYS A 186 -12.62 10.90 3.29
N ASP A 187 -13.17 11.69 2.36
CA ASP A 187 -13.85 12.96 2.67
C ASP A 187 -15.10 12.73 3.51
N GLN A 188 -15.91 11.73 3.16
CA GLN A 188 -17.13 11.37 3.92
C GLN A 188 -16.78 10.89 5.32
N ALA A 189 -15.73 10.09 5.49
CA ALA A 189 -15.27 9.61 6.78
C ALA A 189 -14.81 10.76 7.68
N ALA A 190 -14.06 11.72 7.15
CA ALA A 190 -13.64 12.91 7.88
C ALA A 190 -14.84 13.74 8.37
N LYS A 191 -15.82 13.97 7.49
CA LYS A 191 -17.08 14.70 7.83
C LYS A 191 -17.91 13.94 8.86
N ALA A 192 -18.04 12.62 8.73
CA ALA A 192 -18.80 11.78 9.65
C ALA A 192 -18.17 11.75 11.04
N ALA A 193 -16.83 11.59 11.11
CA ALA A 193 -16.09 11.67 12.36
C ALA A 193 -16.27 13.03 13.04
N ALA A 194 -16.12 14.13 12.30
CA ALA A 194 -16.32 15.48 12.82
C ALA A 194 -17.74 15.69 13.36
N LYS A 195 -18.75 15.15 12.69
CA LYS A 195 -20.15 15.22 13.19
C LYS A 195 -20.31 14.45 14.49
N ARG A 196 -19.73 13.25 14.59
CA ARG A 196 -19.83 12.39 15.78
C ARG A 196 -19.14 13.02 17.00
N TYR A 197 -17.99 13.66 16.81
CA TYR A 197 -17.18 14.25 17.87
C TYR A 197 -17.42 15.76 18.07
N ALA A 198 -18.52 16.30 17.54
CA ALA A 198 -18.84 17.73 17.66
C ALA A 198 -19.06 18.17 19.13
N SER A 199 -19.66 17.32 19.95
CA SER A 199 -19.92 17.56 21.37
C SER A 199 -18.81 17.07 22.30
N GLU A 200 -17.95 16.20 21.81
CA GLU A 200 -16.86 15.60 22.60
C GLU A 200 -15.55 15.65 21.79
N PRO A 201 -14.89 16.82 21.75
CA PRO A 201 -13.70 17.03 20.91
C PRO A 201 -12.54 16.10 21.28
N ILE A 202 -11.82 15.61 20.26
CA ILE A 202 -10.60 14.79 20.44
C ILE A 202 -9.33 15.63 20.46
N VAL A 203 -9.43 16.92 20.18
CA VAL A 203 -8.35 17.90 20.20
C VAL A 203 -8.57 18.90 21.36
N SER A 204 -7.51 19.37 21.97
CA SER A 204 -7.55 20.43 22.97
C SER A 204 -7.93 21.79 22.35
N ALA A 205 -8.26 22.77 23.19
CA ALA A 205 -8.50 24.14 22.74
C ALA A 205 -7.24 24.76 22.09
N GLU A 206 -6.07 24.48 22.65
CA GLU A 206 -4.77 24.92 22.15
C GLU A 206 -4.45 24.29 20.79
N GLU A 207 -4.60 22.97 20.67
CA GLU A 207 -4.40 22.28 19.39
C GLU A 207 -5.34 22.80 18.29
N ARG A 208 -6.59 23.12 18.65
CA ARG A 208 -7.56 23.70 17.71
C ARG A 208 -7.14 25.10 17.25
N GLU A 209 -6.55 25.88 18.13
CA GLU A 209 -6.03 27.21 17.76
C GLU A 209 -4.84 27.10 16.80
N HIS A 210 -3.93 26.14 17.04
CA HIS A 210 -2.84 25.84 16.10
C HIS A 210 -3.38 25.40 14.73
N LEU A 211 -4.40 24.54 14.70
CA LEU A 211 -5.05 24.14 13.46
C LEU A 211 -5.68 25.30 12.72
N ARG A 212 -6.33 26.24 13.46
CA ARG A 212 -6.91 27.44 12.88
C ARG A 212 -5.85 28.35 12.29
N ALA A 213 -4.78 28.64 13.01
CA ALA A 213 -3.68 29.46 12.55
C ALA A 213 -3.04 28.87 11.29
N ALA A 214 -2.78 27.56 11.27
CA ALA A 214 -2.21 26.87 10.12
C ALA A 214 -3.13 26.91 8.88
N LEU A 215 -4.46 26.85 9.09
CA LEU A 215 -5.44 26.95 8.01
C LEU A 215 -5.51 28.38 7.43
N GLU A 216 -5.47 29.41 8.30
CA GLU A 216 -5.43 30.79 7.84
C GLU A 216 -4.16 31.09 7.06
N GLU A 217 -3.00 30.59 7.51
CA GLU A 217 -1.74 30.69 6.77
C GLU A 217 -1.87 30.11 5.33
N LEU A 218 -2.49 28.95 5.19
CA LEU A 218 -2.75 28.37 3.86
C LEU A 218 -3.72 29.24 3.06
N ARG A 219 -4.74 29.82 3.71
CA ARG A 219 -5.74 30.68 3.05
C ARG A 219 -5.10 31.97 2.50
N GLU A 220 -4.14 32.53 3.23
CA GLU A 220 -3.39 33.71 2.79
C GLU A 220 -2.47 33.40 1.61
N VAL A 221 -1.80 32.23 1.62
CA VAL A 221 -0.82 31.85 0.58
C VAL A 221 -1.50 31.25 -0.66
N GLN A 222 -2.50 30.39 -0.47
CA GLN A 222 -3.16 29.63 -1.53
C GLN A 222 -4.62 29.34 -1.18
N ALA A 223 -5.47 30.34 -1.27
CA ALA A 223 -6.89 30.23 -0.92
C ALA A 223 -7.62 29.08 -1.64
N ASP A 224 -7.29 28.84 -2.91
CA ASP A 224 -7.89 27.78 -3.74
C ASP A 224 -7.55 26.36 -3.24
N ALA A 225 -6.47 26.21 -2.48
CA ALA A 225 -6.12 24.91 -1.88
C ALA A 225 -6.96 24.58 -0.67
N VAL A 226 -7.61 25.55 -0.04
CA VAL A 226 -8.40 25.34 1.18
C VAL A 226 -9.68 24.56 0.85
N ARG A 227 -9.86 23.43 1.54
CA ARG A 227 -11.06 22.59 1.44
C ARG A 227 -12.12 23.07 2.44
N GLY A 228 -12.87 24.11 2.07
CA GLY A 228 -13.92 24.67 2.94
C GLY A 228 -14.95 23.65 3.41
N ASP A 229 -15.25 22.64 2.59
CA ASP A 229 -16.14 21.53 2.94
C ASP A 229 -15.56 20.57 3.99
N LEU A 230 -14.25 20.61 4.26
CA LEU A 230 -13.54 19.81 5.27
C LEU A 230 -12.99 20.64 6.43
N GLU A 231 -13.11 21.96 6.40
CA GLU A 231 -12.60 22.87 7.43
C GLU A 231 -13.09 22.48 8.83
N LYS A 232 -14.38 22.20 8.98
CA LYS A 232 -14.95 21.78 10.26
C LYS A 232 -14.32 20.48 10.77
N ALA A 233 -14.03 19.53 9.88
CA ALA A 233 -13.39 18.29 10.25
C ALA A 233 -11.91 18.53 10.64
N PHE A 234 -11.21 19.34 9.87
CA PHE A 234 -9.82 19.71 10.11
C PHE A 234 -9.65 20.36 11.50
N LEU A 235 -10.47 21.34 11.85
CA LEU A 235 -10.45 21.99 13.17
C LEU A 235 -10.83 21.08 14.35
N GLN A 236 -11.35 19.90 14.07
CA GLN A 236 -11.64 18.86 15.08
C GLN A 236 -10.60 17.73 15.09
N GLY A 237 -9.49 17.87 14.35
CA GLY A 237 -8.41 16.90 14.31
C GLY A 237 -8.63 15.72 13.37
N PHE A 238 -9.58 15.86 12.41
CA PHE A 238 -9.83 14.88 11.34
C PHE A 238 -9.51 15.48 9.98
N ALA A 239 -8.78 14.76 9.15
CA ALA A 239 -8.46 15.22 7.81
C ALA A 239 -8.61 14.10 6.78
N SER A 240 -8.75 14.46 5.49
CA SER A 240 -8.61 13.54 4.38
C SER A 240 -7.36 13.86 3.57
N HIS A 241 -6.68 12.81 3.11
CA HIS A 241 -5.46 12.91 2.30
C HIS A 241 -5.52 11.93 1.11
N HIS A 242 -5.63 12.44 -0.09
CA HIS A 242 -5.69 11.64 -1.31
C HIS A 242 -5.28 12.46 -2.55
N ALA A 243 -5.05 11.79 -3.68
CA ALA A 243 -4.58 12.41 -4.92
C ALA A 243 -5.55 13.46 -5.52
N GLY A 244 -6.81 13.52 -5.05
CA GLY A 244 -7.76 14.56 -5.45
C GLY A 244 -7.61 15.89 -4.69
N ASN A 245 -6.77 15.93 -3.65
CA ASN A 245 -6.51 17.16 -2.89
C ASN A 245 -5.35 17.92 -3.52
N LEU A 246 -5.44 19.26 -3.53
CA LEU A 246 -4.34 20.10 -3.99
C LEU A 246 -3.10 19.96 -3.11
N PRO A 247 -1.90 20.20 -3.67
CA PRO A 247 -0.64 20.06 -2.93
C PRO A 247 -0.60 20.86 -1.63
N GLY A 248 -1.08 22.12 -1.64
CA GLY A 248 -1.13 22.98 -0.45
C GLY A 248 -1.96 22.36 0.69
N TRP A 249 -3.15 21.79 0.39
CA TRP A 249 -3.94 21.09 1.39
C TRP A 249 -3.23 19.85 1.94
N LYS A 250 -2.61 19.05 1.07
CA LYS A 250 -1.86 17.86 1.50
C LYS A 250 -0.72 18.23 2.44
N ALA A 251 0.09 19.22 2.06
CA ALA A 251 1.19 19.72 2.89
C ALA A 251 0.71 20.26 4.25
N LEU A 252 -0.42 20.97 4.29
CA LEU A 252 -1.04 21.41 5.54
C LEU A 252 -1.41 20.23 6.43
N VAL A 253 -2.10 19.23 5.89
CA VAL A 253 -2.51 18.02 6.63
C VAL A 253 -1.30 17.28 7.15
N GLU A 254 -0.27 17.09 6.33
CA GLU A 254 0.97 16.41 6.70
C GLU A 254 1.68 17.13 7.85
N ARG A 255 1.86 18.45 7.76
CA ARG A 255 2.47 19.29 8.80
C ARG A 255 1.71 19.18 10.13
N CYS A 256 0.39 19.35 10.09
CA CYS A 256 -0.44 19.30 11.30
C CYS A 256 -0.53 17.89 11.90
N PHE A 257 -0.46 16.85 11.08
CA PHE A 257 -0.40 15.47 11.57
C PHE A 257 0.93 15.14 12.24
N GLN A 258 2.05 15.57 11.65
CA GLN A 258 3.38 15.42 12.24
C GLN A 258 3.51 16.17 13.56
N ALA A 259 2.88 17.35 13.68
CA ALA A 259 2.78 18.12 14.92
C ALA A 259 1.85 17.46 15.96
N GLY A 260 1.09 16.42 15.59
CA GLY A 260 0.17 15.70 16.48
C GLY A 260 -1.17 16.41 16.69
N TRP A 261 -1.44 17.51 16.00
CA TRP A 261 -2.73 18.24 16.10
C TRP A 261 -3.85 17.53 15.35
N ILE A 262 -3.57 16.93 14.19
CA ILE A 262 -4.49 16.02 13.52
C ILE A 262 -4.38 14.64 14.18
N LYS A 263 -5.50 14.08 14.64
CA LYS A 263 -5.55 12.78 15.33
C LYS A 263 -5.82 11.62 14.39
N VAL A 264 -6.63 11.85 13.36
CA VAL A 264 -6.95 10.82 12.36
C VAL A 264 -6.90 11.41 10.96
N VAL A 265 -6.12 10.78 10.09
CA VAL A 265 -6.10 11.07 8.66
C VAL A 265 -6.75 9.91 7.91
N PHE A 266 -7.82 10.18 7.19
CA PHE A 266 -8.45 9.26 6.26
C PHE A 266 -7.76 9.37 4.90
N ALA A 267 -7.11 8.30 4.46
CA ALA A 267 -6.25 8.35 3.28
C ALA A 267 -6.48 7.19 2.32
N THR A 268 -6.17 7.42 1.05
CA THR A 268 -6.05 6.33 0.08
C THR A 268 -4.66 5.67 0.20
N ASP A 269 -4.51 4.52 -0.43
CA ASP A 269 -3.25 3.76 -0.50
C ASP A 269 -2.05 4.57 -1.02
N THR A 270 -2.31 5.61 -1.81
CA THR A 270 -1.25 6.52 -2.29
C THR A 270 -0.44 7.20 -1.18
N LEU A 271 -0.99 7.29 0.04
CA LEU A 271 -0.26 7.78 1.21
C LEU A 271 0.72 6.73 1.76
N ALA A 272 0.54 5.47 1.41
CA ALA A 272 1.43 4.41 1.89
C ALA A 272 2.84 4.49 1.27
N ALA A 273 3.00 5.08 0.09
CA ALA A 273 4.26 5.25 -0.62
C ALA A 273 4.68 6.72 -0.72
N GLY A 274 5.96 6.98 -0.66
CA GLY A 274 6.59 8.27 -1.01
C GLY A 274 6.36 9.45 -0.07
N ILE A 275 5.68 9.30 1.09
CA ILE A 275 5.42 10.39 2.03
C ILE A 275 5.94 10.02 3.43
N ASN A 276 6.72 10.91 4.03
CA ASN A 276 7.16 10.73 5.41
C ASN A 276 6.10 11.19 6.41
N MET A 277 5.12 10.34 6.66
CA MET A 277 4.01 10.61 7.56
C MET A 277 3.78 9.41 8.48
N PRO A 278 4.68 9.19 9.47
CA PRO A 278 4.53 8.08 10.40
C PRO A 278 3.41 8.36 11.41
N ALA A 279 2.64 7.33 11.69
CA ALA A 279 1.55 7.34 12.68
C ALA A 279 1.88 6.40 13.85
N ARG A 280 1.20 6.55 14.97
CA ARG A 280 1.25 5.54 16.04
C ARG A 280 0.53 4.28 15.62
N SER A 281 -0.59 4.43 14.93
CA SER A 281 -1.35 3.31 14.41
C SER A 281 -1.83 3.52 12.98
N THR A 282 -2.14 2.42 12.33
CA THR A 282 -2.84 2.40 11.03
C THR A 282 -4.10 1.56 11.11
N VAL A 283 -5.10 1.90 10.34
CA VAL A 283 -6.31 1.08 10.13
C VAL A 283 -6.43 0.77 8.65
N VAL A 284 -6.66 -0.50 8.31
CA VAL A 284 -6.93 -0.93 6.92
C VAL A 284 -8.39 -1.38 6.85
N SER A 285 -9.21 -0.60 6.16
CA SER A 285 -10.66 -0.81 6.14
C SER A 285 -11.12 -1.92 5.22
N GLU A 286 -10.37 -2.24 4.19
CA GLU A 286 -10.68 -3.29 3.21
C GLU A 286 -9.42 -4.08 2.89
N LEU A 287 -9.53 -5.42 2.87
CA LEU A 287 -8.43 -6.35 2.59
C LEU A 287 -8.59 -7.04 1.23
N SER A 288 -9.58 -6.64 0.45
CA SER A 288 -9.80 -7.10 -0.91
C SER A 288 -10.25 -5.96 -1.80
N ARG A 289 -9.77 -5.96 -3.05
CA ARG A 289 -10.11 -4.97 -4.07
C ARG A 289 -10.89 -5.58 -5.22
N LEU A 290 -11.83 -4.82 -5.78
CA LEU A 290 -12.54 -5.19 -6.98
C LEU A 290 -11.67 -4.83 -8.20
N ARG A 291 -10.99 -5.81 -8.80
CA ARG A 291 -10.13 -5.61 -10.01
C ARG A 291 -10.88 -5.65 -11.33
N SER A 292 -12.07 -6.25 -11.36
CA SER A 292 -12.94 -6.26 -12.54
C SER A 292 -14.40 -6.33 -12.09
N ARG A 293 -15.35 -6.15 -13.01
CA ARG A 293 -16.80 -6.06 -12.70
C ARG A 293 -17.34 -7.18 -11.80
N ARG A 294 -16.62 -8.29 -11.58
CA ARG A 294 -17.07 -9.43 -10.75
C ARG A 294 -15.97 -10.11 -9.93
N LYS A 295 -14.67 -9.74 -10.10
CA LYS A 295 -13.58 -10.46 -9.42
C LYS A 295 -12.95 -9.59 -8.33
N ARG A 296 -13.15 -9.99 -7.06
CA ARG A 296 -12.41 -9.44 -5.92
C ARG A 296 -11.09 -10.20 -5.77
N THR A 297 -10.03 -9.47 -5.54
CA THR A 297 -8.69 -10.02 -5.28
C THR A 297 -8.27 -9.58 -3.89
N LEU A 298 -7.72 -10.50 -3.10
CA LEU A 298 -7.11 -10.16 -1.83
C LEU A 298 -5.94 -9.20 -2.06
N MET A 299 -5.68 -8.38 -1.07
CA MET A 299 -4.53 -7.49 -1.05
C MET A 299 -3.24 -8.29 -1.08
N ALA A 300 -2.23 -7.78 -1.77
CA ALA A 300 -0.90 -8.36 -1.79
C ALA A 300 -0.19 -8.17 -0.43
N HIS A 301 0.76 -9.06 -0.09
CA HIS A 301 1.54 -8.96 1.15
C HIS A 301 2.25 -7.60 1.24
N ASN A 302 2.94 -7.21 0.17
CA ASN A 302 3.69 -5.96 0.13
C ASN A 302 2.79 -4.72 0.26
N GLU A 303 1.59 -4.71 -0.36
CA GLU A 303 0.60 -3.63 -0.22
C GLU A 303 0.16 -3.48 1.24
N LEU A 304 -0.14 -4.61 1.91
CA LEU A 304 -0.56 -4.60 3.31
C LEU A 304 0.57 -4.11 4.22
N LEU A 305 1.80 -4.58 4.01
CA LEU A 305 2.96 -4.16 4.80
C LEU A 305 3.34 -2.71 4.58
N GLN A 306 3.18 -2.16 3.38
CA GLN A 306 3.40 -0.73 3.11
C GLN A 306 2.47 0.15 3.96
N MET A 307 1.17 -0.19 4.03
CA MET A 307 0.21 0.54 4.86
C MET A 307 0.44 0.32 6.35
N ALA A 308 0.64 -0.93 6.76
CA ALA A 308 0.96 -1.27 8.15
C ALA A 308 2.30 -0.65 8.57
N GLY A 309 3.24 -0.54 7.65
CA GLY A 309 4.56 0.05 7.82
C GLY A 309 4.56 1.51 8.27
N ARG A 310 3.48 2.23 8.04
CA ARG A 310 3.30 3.61 8.54
C ARG A 310 3.03 3.66 10.05
N ALA A 311 2.71 2.53 10.69
CA ALA A 311 2.52 2.45 12.13
C ALA A 311 3.85 2.32 12.88
N GLY A 312 3.98 3.05 13.99
CA GLY A 312 5.18 3.07 14.84
C GLY A 312 6.15 4.19 14.46
N ARG A 313 6.14 5.26 15.25
CA ARG A 313 7.03 6.42 15.06
C ARG A 313 8.37 6.17 15.76
N ARG A 314 9.46 6.16 14.97
CA ARG A 314 10.81 5.99 15.51
C ARG A 314 11.12 7.10 16.53
N GLY A 315 11.60 6.71 17.71
CA GLY A 315 11.92 7.63 18.81
C GLY A 315 10.74 8.04 19.69
N PHE A 316 9.49 7.68 19.31
CA PHE A 316 8.28 8.03 20.06
C PHE A 316 7.50 6.82 20.54
N ASP A 317 7.39 5.78 19.72
CA ASP A 317 6.57 4.61 20.00
C ASP A 317 7.46 3.37 20.20
N THR A 318 7.13 2.54 21.18
CA THR A 318 7.78 1.24 21.42
C THR A 318 7.19 0.14 20.53
N THR A 319 5.97 0.34 20.05
CA THR A 319 5.24 -0.60 19.18
C THR A 319 4.32 0.16 18.25
N GLY A 320 4.34 -0.16 16.97
CA GLY A 320 3.35 0.28 15.99
C GLY A 320 2.16 -0.68 15.98
N THR A 321 0.96 -0.17 15.79
CA THR A 321 -0.27 -0.98 15.77
C THR A 321 -0.97 -0.85 14.43
N CYS A 322 -1.21 -1.96 13.75
CA CYS A 322 -2.04 -2.01 12.55
C CYS A 322 -3.36 -2.72 12.87
N VAL A 323 -4.48 -2.02 12.72
CA VAL A 323 -5.82 -2.56 12.93
C VAL A 323 -6.42 -2.94 11.58
N LEU A 324 -6.71 -4.22 11.40
CA LEU A 324 -7.33 -4.76 10.19
C LEU A 324 -8.83 -4.95 10.47
N LEU A 325 -9.69 -4.39 9.61
CA LEU A 325 -11.13 -4.49 9.80
C LEU A 325 -11.69 -5.74 9.14
N ALA A 326 -12.54 -6.45 9.85
CA ALA A 326 -13.36 -7.51 9.29
C ALA A 326 -14.26 -6.95 8.17
N THR A 327 -14.35 -7.66 7.07
CA THR A 327 -15.23 -7.32 5.95
C THR A 327 -16.01 -8.56 5.50
N PRO A 328 -17.18 -8.41 4.88
CA PRO A 328 -18.01 -9.56 4.49
C PRO A 328 -17.34 -10.53 3.52
N ASN A 329 -16.27 -10.11 2.86
CA ASN A 329 -15.67 -10.86 1.75
C ASN A 329 -14.29 -11.45 2.06
N VAL A 330 -13.80 -11.30 3.31
CA VAL A 330 -12.46 -11.76 3.68
C VAL A 330 -12.49 -12.42 5.04
N ARG A 331 -12.02 -13.68 5.10
CA ARG A 331 -11.87 -14.42 6.35
C ARG A 331 -10.57 -14.06 7.04
N VAL A 332 -10.53 -14.14 8.35
CA VAL A 332 -9.32 -13.87 9.14
C VAL A 332 -8.16 -14.83 8.79
N GLU A 333 -8.46 -16.08 8.42
CA GLU A 333 -7.45 -17.05 7.96
C GLU A 333 -6.77 -16.60 6.67
N GLN A 334 -7.52 -15.98 5.75
CA GLN A 334 -6.96 -15.43 4.51
C GLN A 334 -6.03 -14.26 4.81
N VAL A 335 -6.40 -13.39 5.75
CA VAL A 335 -5.56 -12.29 6.21
C VAL A 335 -4.28 -12.80 6.86
N TRP A 336 -4.41 -13.81 7.73
CA TRP A 336 -3.29 -14.48 8.34
C TRP A 336 -2.34 -15.09 7.29
N SER A 337 -2.91 -15.71 6.24
CA SER A 337 -2.12 -16.27 5.15
C SER A 337 -1.35 -15.20 4.36
N ILE A 338 -1.96 -13.99 4.13
CA ILE A 338 -1.28 -12.86 3.49
C ILE A 338 -0.03 -12.46 4.30
N LEU A 339 -0.19 -12.30 5.61
CA LEU A 339 0.92 -11.89 6.49
C LEU A 339 2.05 -12.93 6.55
N ARG A 340 1.73 -14.21 6.37
CA ARG A 340 2.71 -15.30 6.42
C ARG A 340 3.37 -15.65 5.09
N ARG A 341 2.84 -15.18 3.98
CA ARG A 341 3.42 -15.49 2.64
C ARG A 341 4.82 -14.95 2.45
N GLY A 342 5.20 -13.93 3.20
CA GLY A 342 6.45 -13.23 2.98
C GLY A 342 6.39 -12.28 1.77
N PRO A 343 7.52 -11.66 1.44
CA PRO A 343 7.61 -10.73 0.32
C PRO A 343 7.28 -11.40 -1.01
N GLU A 344 6.73 -10.63 -1.93
CA GLU A 344 6.46 -11.09 -3.29
C GLU A 344 7.66 -10.83 -4.19
N PRO A 345 7.91 -11.66 -5.22
CA PRO A 345 8.92 -11.37 -6.21
C PRO A 345 8.49 -10.16 -7.05
N VAL A 346 9.46 -9.46 -7.58
CA VAL A 346 9.26 -8.39 -8.57
C VAL A 346 9.45 -9.00 -9.95
N ASP A 347 8.36 -9.05 -10.71
CA ASP A 347 8.37 -9.48 -12.11
C ASP A 347 8.38 -8.23 -12.99
N SER A 348 9.25 -8.21 -14.00
CA SER A 348 9.29 -7.11 -14.95
C SER A 348 7.94 -6.89 -15.62
N GLN A 349 7.52 -5.64 -15.71
CA GLN A 349 6.37 -5.20 -16.49
C GLN A 349 6.80 -4.44 -17.76
N PHE A 350 8.04 -4.63 -18.17
CA PHE A 350 8.58 -4.00 -19.37
C PHE A 350 7.78 -4.42 -20.60
N ALA A 351 7.13 -3.46 -21.22
CA ALA A 351 6.34 -3.66 -22.42
C ALA A 351 6.69 -2.62 -23.47
N ILE A 352 7.09 -3.08 -24.64
CA ILE A 352 7.37 -2.19 -25.76
C ILE A 352 6.05 -1.68 -26.33
N GLY A 353 5.60 -0.53 -25.83
CA GLY A 353 4.46 0.18 -26.43
C GLY A 353 4.88 0.93 -27.70
N TYR A 354 3.89 1.27 -28.55
CA TYR A 354 4.15 2.06 -29.78
C TYR A 354 4.85 3.38 -29.48
N GLY A 355 4.47 4.09 -28.42
CA GLY A 355 5.09 5.34 -28.02
C GLY A 355 6.55 5.18 -27.64
N MET A 356 6.89 4.14 -26.90
CA MET A 356 8.25 3.80 -26.54
C MET A 356 9.10 3.44 -27.78
N ALA A 357 8.56 2.59 -28.67
CA ALA A 357 9.24 2.22 -29.91
C ALA A 357 9.53 3.45 -30.78
N LEU A 358 8.58 4.37 -30.93
CA LEU A 358 8.77 5.60 -31.67
C LEU A 358 9.83 6.51 -31.01
N ASN A 359 9.78 6.72 -29.72
CA ASN A 359 10.77 7.53 -28.98
C ASN A 359 12.18 6.93 -29.08
N LEU A 360 12.30 5.61 -29.03
CA LEU A 360 13.56 4.91 -29.19
C LEU A 360 14.14 5.12 -30.59
N LEU A 361 13.30 4.95 -31.62
CA LEU A 361 13.72 5.05 -33.02
C LEU A 361 13.94 6.50 -33.47
N GLU A 362 13.32 7.48 -32.80
CA GLU A 362 13.57 8.91 -33.06
C GLU A 362 14.98 9.34 -32.60
N ARG A 363 15.44 8.75 -31.50
CA ARG A 363 16.67 9.20 -30.82
C ARG A 363 17.84 8.22 -30.98
N ARG A 364 17.59 6.97 -31.40
CA ARG A 364 18.57 5.89 -31.45
C ARG A 364 18.45 5.05 -32.71
N SER A 365 19.54 4.43 -33.10
CA SER A 365 19.53 3.45 -34.19
C SER A 365 18.75 2.19 -33.79
N MET A 366 18.28 1.43 -34.79
CA MET A 366 17.60 0.15 -34.56
C MET A 366 18.46 -0.83 -33.76
N ARG A 367 19.78 -0.82 -33.94
CA ARG A 367 20.72 -1.69 -33.19
C ARG A 367 20.78 -1.29 -31.71
N GLU A 368 20.77 -0.01 -31.41
CA GLU A 368 20.76 0.47 -30.02
C GLU A 368 19.45 0.18 -29.36
N ALA A 369 18.32 0.37 -30.04
CA ALA A 369 17.01 0.00 -29.54
C ALA A 369 16.90 -1.51 -29.22
N GLN A 370 17.43 -2.35 -30.11
CA GLN A 370 17.49 -3.81 -29.89
C GLN A 370 18.36 -4.18 -28.67
N ARG A 371 19.54 -3.57 -28.52
CA ARG A 371 20.42 -3.80 -27.36
C ARG A 371 19.73 -3.43 -26.06
N LEU A 372 18.96 -2.36 -26.03
CA LEU A 372 18.22 -1.93 -24.85
C LEU A 372 17.18 -2.96 -24.44
N ILE A 373 16.39 -3.45 -25.41
CA ILE A 373 15.39 -4.49 -25.15
C ILE A 373 16.05 -5.75 -24.61
N GLN A 374 17.21 -6.13 -25.18
CA GLN A 374 18.00 -7.28 -24.72
C GLN A 374 18.54 -7.10 -23.29
N ARG A 375 18.72 -5.87 -22.82
CA ARG A 375 19.18 -5.55 -21.46
C ARG A 375 18.04 -5.39 -20.47
N SER A 376 16.77 -5.51 -20.88
CA SER A 376 15.64 -5.40 -19.99
C SER A 376 15.61 -6.52 -18.94
N PHE A 377 15.03 -6.23 -17.76
CA PHE A 377 14.84 -7.23 -16.72
C PHE A 377 13.91 -8.35 -17.20
N LEU A 378 12.90 -8.00 -18.04
CA LEU A 378 12.05 -8.99 -18.69
C LEU A 378 12.86 -10.03 -19.48
N ASN A 379 13.80 -9.55 -20.30
CA ASN A 379 14.64 -10.47 -21.08
C ASN A 379 15.56 -11.30 -20.18
N TYR A 380 16.11 -10.68 -19.14
CA TYR A 380 16.92 -11.37 -18.14
C TYR A 380 16.12 -12.50 -17.47
N GLN A 381 14.91 -12.22 -16.97
CA GLN A 381 14.02 -13.20 -16.37
C GLN A 381 13.60 -14.31 -17.34
N SER A 382 13.40 -13.97 -18.62
CA SER A 382 13.04 -14.97 -19.64
C SER A 382 14.18 -15.92 -19.97
N MET A 383 15.44 -15.48 -19.84
CA MET A 383 16.63 -16.32 -20.07
C MET A 383 16.97 -17.19 -18.86
N ALA A 384 16.63 -16.72 -17.66
CA ALA A 384 16.81 -17.46 -16.39
C ALA A 384 15.80 -18.59 -16.20
N GLY A 385 14.88 -18.84 -17.13
CA GLY A 385 13.82 -19.86 -17.26
C GLY A 385 13.67 -20.93 -16.17
N PRO A 386 12.59 -21.69 -16.05
CA PRO A 386 12.32 -22.62 -14.96
C PRO A 386 13.13 -23.90 -15.02
N ASP A 387 14.47 -23.80 -15.09
CA ASP A 387 15.34 -25.00 -15.21
C ASP A 387 16.55 -24.89 -14.26
N SER A 388 16.27 -24.87 -12.94
CA SER A 388 17.30 -25.22 -11.94
C SER A 388 16.69 -25.83 -10.66
N GLY A 389 15.72 -26.73 -10.80
CA GLY A 389 15.06 -27.36 -9.65
C GLY A 389 14.57 -28.77 -9.86
N GLU A 390 15.06 -29.51 -10.87
CA GLU A 390 14.82 -30.97 -10.97
C GLU A 390 15.94 -31.66 -11.74
N SER A 391 17.03 -31.92 -11.04
CA SER A 391 17.94 -33.00 -11.47
C SER A 391 18.62 -33.59 -10.25
N GLY A 392 18.13 -34.74 -9.82
CA GLY A 392 18.90 -35.63 -8.97
C GLY A 392 18.16 -36.19 -7.78
N GLU A 393 17.28 -37.15 -8.04
CA GLU A 393 17.09 -38.31 -7.16
C GLU A 393 16.06 -39.23 -7.82
N ASP A 394 16.57 -40.08 -8.73
CA ASP A 394 16.02 -41.42 -8.99
C ASP A 394 17.01 -42.18 -9.87
N GLU A 395 17.96 -42.87 -9.22
CA GLU A 395 18.60 -44.11 -9.69
C GLU A 395 19.48 -44.65 -8.54
N GLN A 396 18.92 -45.47 -7.69
CA GLN A 396 19.41 -46.78 -7.27
C GLN A 396 18.43 -47.45 -6.31
#